data_577fd654d90861914784cc59fd5fa5d7
#
_entry.id   577fd654d90861914784cc59fd5fa5d7
#
_cell.length_a   1.000
_cell.length_b   1.000
_cell.length_c   1.000
_cell.angle_alpha   90.00
_cell.angle_beta   90.00
_cell.angle_gamma   90.00
#
_symmetry.space_group_name_H-M   'P 1'
#
loop_
_entity.id
_entity.type
_entity.pdbx_description
1 polymer ?
#
loop_
_entity_poly.entity_id
_entity_poly.type
_entity_poly.pdbx_seq_one_letter_code
_entity_poly.pdbx_strand_id
1 'polypeptide(L)'
;MTKRCSWVKMTNPLYIAYHDEEWGQPLHDDQTLFELLCMETYQAGLSWETVLNKRQAFRQAFHDYQVQGVADMTDEELEALMDNPAIIRNRAKIFATRANAQAFLQVQAEFGTFDAYLWSFVGGNTIVNDVPDYRGSPAKTALSEKLSKNLKKRGFKFTGPVAVLSFLQAAGLVDDHENDCEWKGN
;
A
#
# COMPACT_ATOMS: atom_id res chain seq x y z
N MET A 1 -14.39 26.07 4.33
CA MET A 1 -13.55 25.47 3.27
C MET A 1 -12.97 24.18 3.83
N THR A 2 -13.21 23.06 3.19
CA THR A 2 -12.78 21.73 3.63
C THR A 2 -11.26 21.67 3.75
N LYS A 3 -10.75 21.32 4.92
CA LYS A 3 -9.31 21.27 5.18
C LYS A 3 -8.76 19.86 5.08
N ARG A 4 -7.88 19.64 4.10
CA ARG A 4 -7.18 18.38 3.85
C ARG A 4 -5.72 18.48 4.29
N CYS A 5 -5.06 17.34 4.38
CA CYS A 5 -3.63 17.29 4.61
C CYS A 5 -2.86 18.07 3.53
N SER A 6 -1.77 18.70 3.93
CA SER A 6 -0.97 19.59 3.05
C SER A 6 -0.34 18.90 1.85
N TRP A 7 -0.16 17.56 1.92
CA TRP A 7 0.44 16.78 0.84
C TRP A 7 -0.51 16.46 -0.32
N VAL A 8 -1.82 16.74 -0.17
CA VAL A 8 -2.81 16.43 -1.21
C VAL A 8 -2.65 17.38 -2.40
N LYS A 9 -2.48 16.81 -3.60
CA LYS A 9 -2.48 17.60 -4.84
C LYS A 9 -3.89 17.98 -5.25
N MET A 10 -4.28 19.18 -4.93
CA MET A 10 -5.63 19.70 -5.18
C MET A 10 -6.00 19.84 -6.67
N THR A 11 -5.01 19.72 -7.56
CA THR A 11 -5.23 19.74 -9.02
C THR A 11 -5.51 18.35 -9.60
N ASN A 12 -5.40 17.29 -8.79
CA ASN A 12 -5.61 15.91 -9.23
C ASN A 12 -6.82 15.30 -8.51
N PRO A 13 -7.97 15.09 -9.20
CA PRO A 13 -9.15 14.49 -8.58
C PRO A 13 -8.93 13.11 -7.98
N LEU A 14 -8.06 12.28 -8.59
CA LEU A 14 -7.72 10.95 -8.05
C LEU A 14 -6.98 11.06 -6.72
N TYR A 15 -6.12 12.07 -6.58
CA TYR A 15 -5.38 12.32 -5.35
C TYR A 15 -6.33 12.76 -4.22
N ILE A 16 -7.27 13.64 -4.54
CA ILE A 16 -8.29 14.11 -3.58
C ILE A 16 -9.16 12.92 -3.13
N ALA A 17 -9.67 12.12 -4.07
CA ALA A 17 -10.50 10.96 -3.75
C ALA A 17 -9.74 9.94 -2.89
N TYR A 18 -8.48 9.68 -3.23
CA TYR A 18 -7.63 8.78 -2.43
C TYR A 18 -7.50 9.25 -0.97
N HIS A 19 -7.23 10.54 -0.75
CA HIS A 19 -7.16 11.10 0.59
C HIS A 19 -8.50 11.04 1.32
N ASP A 20 -9.58 11.42 0.66
CA ASP A 20 -10.88 11.59 1.31
C ASP A 20 -11.60 10.26 1.56
N GLU A 21 -11.36 9.26 0.72
CA GLU A 21 -12.13 8.01 0.72
C GLU A 21 -11.35 6.79 1.18
N GLU A 22 -10.02 6.83 1.13
CA GLU A 22 -9.18 5.66 1.41
C GLU A 22 -8.15 5.87 2.49
N TRP A 23 -7.28 6.87 2.34
CA TRP A 23 -6.10 7.04 3.19
C TRP A 23 -6.47 7.26 4.65
N GLY A 24 -5.88 6.44 5.54
CA GLY A 24 -6.16 6.53 6.98
C GLY A 24 -7.47 5.89 7.42
N GLN A 25 -8.27 5.35 6.49
CA GLN A 25 -9.49 4.61 6.84
C GLN A 25 -9.13 3.16 7.19
N PRO A 26 -9.61 2.61 8.34
CA PRO A 26 -9.34 1.22 8.68
C PRO A 26 -9.81 0.25 7.60
N LEU A 27 -8.87 -0.49 7.01
CA LEU A 27 -9.12 -1.41 5.91
C LEU A 27 -8.93 -2.85 6.37
N HIS A 28 -9.93 -3.70 6.12
CA HIS A 28 -9.96 -5.11 6.53
C HIS A 28 -10.18 -6.08 5.37
N ASP A 29 -10.31 -5.60 4.14
CA ASP A 29 -10.48 -6.43 2.95
C ASP A 29 -9.12 -6.87 2.40
N ASP A 30 -8.86 -8.17 2.34
CA ASP A 30 -7.57 -8.73 1.94
C ASP A 30 -7.17 -8.34 0.50
N GLN A 31 -8.10 -8.35 -0.45
CA GLN A 31 -7.78 -7.99 -1.83
C GLN A 31 -7.35 -6.53 -1.95
N THR A 32 -8.04 -5.63 -1.27
CA THR A 32 -7.68 -4.21 -1.25
C THR A 32 -6.38 -3.97 -0.48
N LEU A 33 -6.15 -4.70 0.61
CA LEU A 33 -4.87 -4.68 1.33
C LEU A 33 -3.71 -5.11 0.42
N PHE A 34 -3.92 -6.15 -0.37
CA PHE A 34 -2.91 -6.61 -1.33
C PHE A 34 -2.64 -5.56 -2.41
N GLU A 35 -3.68 -4.95 -2.99
CA GLU A 35 -3.53 -3.87 -3.96
C GLU A 35 -2.71 -2.71 -3.39
N LEU A 36 -3.07 -2.22 -2.20
CA LEU A 36 -2.36 -1.11 -1.58
C LEU A 36 -0.90 -1.45 -1.26
N LEU A 37 -0.63 -2.65 -0.77
CA LEU A 37 0.73 -3.11 -0.53
C LEU A 37 1.55 -3.10 -1.82
N CYS A 38 0.99 -3.64 -2.90
CA CYS A 38 1.65 -3.63 -4.21
C CYS A 38 1.92 -2.21 -4.71
N MET A 39 0.96 -1.30 -4.60
CA MET A 39 1.12 0.10 -5.01
C MET A 39 2.28 0.77 -4.26
N GLU A 40 2.41 0.51 -2.97
CA GLU A 40 3.54 1.04 -2.17
C GLU A 40 4.89 0.47 -2.63
N THR A 41 4.93 -0.79 -3.07
CA THR A 41 6.15 -1.38 -3.62
C THR A 41 6.56 -0.74 -4.95
N TYR A 42 5.62 -0.16 -5.71
CA TYR A 42 5.92 0.50 -6.98
C TYR A 42 6.51 1.90 -6.80
N GLN A 43 6.27 2.54 -5.66
CA GLN A 43 6.61 3.95 -5.44
C GLN A 43 8.12 4.21 -5.36
N ALA A 44 8.96 3.25 -5.04
CA ALA A 44 10.40 3.47 -4.87
C ALA A 44 11.00 4.22 -6.07
N GLY A 45 11.51 5.41 -5.84
CA GLY A 45 12.06 6.31 -6.86
C GLY A 45 11.04 7.09 -7.67
N LEU A 46 9.73 7.02 -7.32
CA LEU A 46 8.64 7.67 -8.06
C LEU A 46 7.77 8.50 -7.11
N SER A 47 6.99 9.44 -7.67
CA SER A 47 5.96 10.15 -6.91
C SER A 47 4.74 9.25 -6.71
N TRP A 48 4.03 9.46 -5.59
CA TRP A 48 2.76 8.76 -5.35
C TRP A 48 1.72 9.06 -6.42
N GLU A 49 1.68 10.30 -6.91
CA GLU A 49 0.80 10.70 -8.00
C GLU A 49 1.01 9.84 -9.27
N THR A 50 2.27 9.53 -9.60
CA THR A 50 2.59 8.66 -10.75
C THR A 50 1.98 7.27 -10.56
N VAL A 51 2.13 6.68 -9.39
CA VAL A 51 1.56 5.36 -9.07
C VAL A 51 0.04 5.41 -9.09
N LEU A 52 -0.55 6.41 -8.43
CA LEU A 52 -2.00 6.56 -8.31
C LEU A 52 -2.67 6.76 -9.68
N ASN A 53 -2.07 7.57 -10.55
CA ASN A 53 -2.59 7.79 -11.91
C ASN A 53 -2.55 6.53 -12.79
N LYS A 54 -1.68 5.57 -12.46
CA LYS A 54 -1.56 4.29 -13.18
C LYS A 54 -2.34 3.14 -12.53
N ARG A 55 -3.06 3.41 -11.44
CA ARG A 55 -3.75 2.38 -10.65
C ARG A 55 -4.67 1.49 -11.48
N GLN A 56 -5.49 2.10 -12.34
CA GLN A 56 -6.43 1.35 -13.19
C GLN A 56 -5.69 0.44 -14.19
N ALA A 57 -4.60 0.92 -14.78
CA ALA A 57 -3.77 0.13 -15.68
C ALA A 57 -3.10 -1.04 -14.94
N PHE A 58 -2.64 -0.83 -13.71
CA PHE A 58 -2.11 -1.90 -12.87
C PHE A 58 -3.17 -2.95 -12.51
N ARG A 59 -4.40 -2.53 -12.19
CA ARG A 59 -5.51 -3.45 -11.95
C ARG A 59 -5.75 -4.36 -13.15
N GLN A 60 -5.78 -3.79 -14.35
CA GLN A 60 -5.94 -4.57 -15.58
C GLN A 60 -4.77 -5.54 -15.81
N ALA A 61 -3.54 -5.10 -15.54
CA ALA A 61 -2.33 -5.90 -15.73
C ALA A 61 -2.24 -7.08 -14.74
N PHE A 62 -2.74 -6.91 -13.52
CA PHE A 62 -2.59 -7.87 -12.41
C PHE A 62 -3.92 -8.47 -11.94
N HIS A 63 -4.82 -8.80 -12.87
CA HIS A 63 -6.08 -9.55 -12.59
C HIS A 63 -6.92 -8.92 -11.47
N ASP A 64 -7.05 -7.59 -11.46
CA ASP A 64 -7.75 -6.82 -10.41
C ASP A 64 -7.22 -7.10 -8.99
N TYR A 65 -5.95 -7.50 -8.89
CA TYR A 65 -5.30 -7.87 -7.63
C TYR A 65 -5.98 -9.03 -6.90
N GLN A 66 -6.64 -9.91 -7.63
CA GLN A 66 -7.02 -11.22 -7.09
C GLN A 66 -5.75 -11.99 -6.76
N VAL A 67 -5.53 -12.25 -5.48
CA VAL A 67 -4.23 -12.74 -4.99
C VAL A 67 -3.81 -14.04 -5.67
N GLN A 68 -4.72 -15.02 -5.77
CA GLN A 68 -4.43 -16.29 -6.41
C GLN A 68 -4.12 -16.09 -7.91
N GLY A 69 -4.89 -15.25 -8.60
CA GLY A 69 -4.65 -14.96 -10.01
C GLY A 69 -3.27 -14.36 -10.26
N VAL A 70 -2.82 -13.44 -9.41
CA VAL A 70 -1.49 -12.85 -9.49
C VAL A 70 -0.40 -13.87 -9.13
N ALA A 71 -0.62 -14.68 -8.11
CA ALA A 71 0.33 -15.73 -7.69
C ALA A 71 0.57 -16.78 -8.80
N ASP A 72 -0.44 -17.04 -9.61
CA ASP A 72 -0.41 -18.03 -10.68
C ASP A 72 0.07 -17.47 -12.03
N MET A 73 0.37 -16.18 -12.14
CA MET A 73 0.87 -15.58 -13.37
C MET A 73 2.15 -16.27 -13.84
N THR A 74 2.24 -16.54 -15.15
CA THR A 74 3.42 -17.17 -15.76
C THR A 74 4.54 -16.13 -16.00
N ASP A 75 5.76 -16.63 -16.23
CA ASP A 75 6.88 -15.75 -16.61
C ASP A 75 6.58 -15.01 -17.91
N GLU A 76 5.93 -15.69 -18.87
CA GLU A 76 5.54 -15.08 -20.16
C GLU A 76 4.54 -13.93 -19.96
N GLU A 77 3.55 -14.10 -19.09
CA GLU A 77 2.58 -13.04 -18.76
C GLU A 77 3.28 -11.84 -18.12
N LEU A 78 4.20 -12.09 -17.18
CA LEU A 78 4.94 -11.00 -16.52
C LEU A 78 5.91 -10.30 -17.48
N GLU A 79 6.61 -11.04 -18.34
CA GLU A 79 7.50 -10.44 -19.36
C GLU A 79 6.70 -9.59 -20.37
N ALA A 80 5.51 -10.01 -20.75
CA ALA A 80 4.63 -9.25 -21.63
C ALA A 80 4.25 -7.88 -21.05
N LEU A 81 4.20 -7.74 -19.72
CA LEU A 81 3.91 -6.46 -19.06
C LEU A 81 5.01 -5.42 -19.26
N MET A 82 6.24 -5.84 -19.62
CA MET A 82 7.33 -4.92 -19.97
C MET A 82 7.04 -4.11 -21.24
N ASP A 83 6.12 -4.57 -22.07
CA ASP A 83 5.68 -3.89 -23.28
C ASP A 83 4.44 -3.01 -23.06
N ASN A 84 3.87 -2.99 -21.84
CA ASN A 84 2.69 -2.21 -21.51
C ASN A 84 3.08 -0.77 -21.10
N PRO A 85 2.86 0.24 -21.95
CA PRO A 85 3.27 1.62 -21.65
C PRO A 85 2.41 2.29 -20.56
N ALA A 86 1.27 1.69 -20.21
CA ALA A 86 0.33 2.26 -19.23
C ALA A 86 0.76 2.04 -17.78
N ILE A 87 1.66 1.09 -17.53
CA ILE A 87 2.19 0.77 -16.20
C ILE A 87 3.65 1.20 -16.07
N ILE A 88 4.18 1.12 -14.84
CA ILE A 88 5.61 1.33 -14.57
C ILE A 88 6.35 0.06 -15.01
N ARG A 89 7.17 0.17 -16.06
CA ARG A 89 7.89 -0.94 -16.68
C ARG A 89 9.21 -1.20 -15.96
N ASN A 90 9.12 -1.71 -14.76
CA ASN A 90 10.29 -2.14 -13.97
C ASN A 90 10.17 -3.64 -13.74
N ARG A 91 11.05 -4.42 -14.39
CA ARG A 91 11.00 -5.89 -14.35
C ARG A 91 11.05 -6.43 -12.92
N ALA A 92 11.92 -5.89 -12.07
CA ALA A 92 12.04 -6.35 -10.68
C ALA A 92 10.74 -6.13 -9.90
N LYS A 93 10.09 -4.98 -10.07
CA LYS A 93 8.80 -4.67 -9.41
C LYS A 93 7.66 -5.53 -9.95
N ILE A 94 7.63 -5.79 -11.25
CA ILE A 94 6.63 -6.65 -11.91
C ILE A 94 6.72 -8.08 -11.35
N PHE A 95 7.90 -8.67 -11.36
CA PHE A 95 8.12 -10.02 -10.83
C PHE A 95 7.91 -10.09 -9.31
N ALA A 96 8.27 -9.04 -8.59
CA ALA A 96 8.01 -8.94 -7.15
C ALA A 96 6.52 -8.97 -6.82
N THR A 97 5.66 -8.44 -7.68
CA THR A 97 4.20 -8.47 -7.46
C THR A 97 3.68 -9.90 -7.36
N ARG A 98 4.14 -10.80 -8.24
CA ARG A 98 3.83 -12.25 -8.14
C ARG A 98 4.42 -12.87 -6.88
N ALA A 99 5.68 -12.60 -6.57
CA ALA A 99 6.31 -13.11 -5.35
C ALA A 99 5.56 -12.66 -4.09
N ASN A 100 5.11 -11.41 -4.06
CA ASN A 100 4.31 -10.86 -2.97
C ASN A 100 2.93 -11.53 -2.87
N ALA A 101 2.30 -11.86 -4.00
CA ALA A 101 1.04 -12.62 -4.00
C ALA A 101 1.24 -14.01 -3.40
N GLN A 102 2.31 -14.70 -3.75
CA GLN A 102 2.63 -16.02 -3.21
C GLN A 102 2.89 -15.96 -1.70
N ALA A 103 3.65 -14.96 -1.24
CA ALA A 103 3.88 -14.74 0.19
C ALA A 103 2.58 -14.38 0.93
N PHE A 104 1.71 -13.59 0.30
CA PHE A 104 0.41 -13.20 0.84
C PHE A 104 -0.51 -14.41 1.06
N LEU A 105 -0.54 -15.35 0.11
CA LEU A 105 -1.29 -16.60 0.24
C LEU A 105 -0.79 -17.44 1.43
N GLN A 106 0.51 -17.48 1.67
CA GLN A 106 1.08 -18.19 2.81
C GLN A 106 0.66 -17.56 4.14
N VAL A 107 0.61 -16.24 4.21
CA VAL A 107 0.08 -15.53 5.40
C VAL A 107 -1.39 -15.87 5.63
N GLN A 108 -2.21 -15.87 4.58
CA GLN A 108 -3.62 -16.28 4.67
C GLN A 108 -3.76 -17.71 5.17
N ALA A 109 -2.93 -18.64 4.71
CA ALA A 109 -2.96 -20.03 5.15
C ALA A 109 -2.61 -20.18 6.64
N GLU A 110 -1.69 -19.37 7.14
CA GLU A 110 -1.22 -19.42 8.53
C GLU A 110 -2.18 -18.70 9.51
N PHE A 111 -2.72 -17.54 9.14
CA PHE A 111 -3.50 -16.67 10.01
C PHE A 111 -5.01 -16.64 9.70
N GLY A 112 -5.45 -17.33 8.66
CA GLY A 112 -6.82 -17.29 8.15
C GLY A 112 -7.05 -16.17 7.15
N THR A 113 -6.60 -14.94 7.47
CA THR A 113 -6.62 -13.77 6.59
C THR A 113 -5.33 -12.97 6.76
N PHE A 114 -4.98 -12.20 5.75
CA PHE A 114 -3.91 -11.21 5.88
C PHE A 114 -4.33 -10.08 6.84
N ASP A 115 -5.60 -9.73 6.83
CA ASP A 115 -6.20 -8.77 7.76
C ASP A 115 -5.89 -9.14 9.23
N ALA A 116 -6.15 -10.36 9.65
CA ALA A 116 -5.88 -10.82 11.00
C ALA A 116 -4.39 -10.72 11.36
N TYR A 117 -3.51 -11.10 10.44
CA TYR A 117 -2.07 -10.99 10.60
C TYR A 117 -1.64 -9.52 10.77
N LEU A 118 -2.06 -8.67 9.84
CA LEU A 118 -1.66 -7.26 9.80
C LEU A 118 -2.12 -6.50 11.04
N TRP A 119 -3.39 -6.60 11.38
CA TRP A 119 -3.97 -5.85 12.50
C TRP A 119 -3.49 -6.34 13.87
N SER A 120 -2.94 -7.55 13.97
CA SER A 120 -2.32 -8.04 15.20
C SER A 120 -1.14 -7.16 15.65
N PHE A 121 -0.48 -6.48 14.72
CA PHE A 121 0.64 -5.58 15.03
C PHE A 121 0.24 -4.32 15.81
N VAL A 122 -1.03 -3.97 15.78
CA VAL A 122 -1.59 -2.80 16.50
C VAL A 122 -2.69 -3.19 17.49
N GLY A 123 -2.79 -4.49 17.82
CA GLY A 123 -3.81 -4.97 18.76
C GLY A 123 -5.25 -4.74 18.27
N GLY A 124 -5.47 -4.69 16.96
CA GLY A 124 -6.78 -4.49 16.34
C GLY A 124 -7.28 -3.04 16.34
N ASN A 125 -6.50 -2.08 16.81
CA ASN A 125 -6.92 -0.69 16.94
C ASN A 125 -6.00 0.26 16.20
N THR A 126 -6.58 1.25 15.50
CA THR A 126 -5.82 2.32 14.83
C THR A 126 -5.04 3.16 15.84
N ILE A 127 -3.76 3.39 15.55
CA ILE A 127 -2.92 4.31 16.32
C ILE A 127 -3.10 5.70 15.71
N VAL A 128 -3.64 6.64 16.48
CA VAL A 128 -3.81 8.04 16.07
C VAL A 128 -2.62 8.85 16.56
N ASN A 129 -1.85 9.40 15.64
CA ASN A 129 -0.65 10.17 15.95
C ASN A 129 -0.93 11.68 15.99
N ASP A 130 -0.12 12.40 16.76
CA ASP A 130 -0.08 13.87 16.74
C ASP A 130 0.76 14.34 15.55
N VAL A 131 0.13 14.98 14.56
CA VAL A 131 0.77 15.39 13.30
C VAL A 131 0.45 16.87 13.05
N PRO A 132 1.23 17.81 13.61
CA PRO A 132 1.02 19.24 13.33
C PRO A 132 1.27 19.59 11.86
N ASP A 133 2.27 18.96 11.24
CA ASP A 133 2.64 19.10 9.83
C ASP A 133 3.24 17.79 9.35
N TYR A 134 2.65 17.20 8.32
CA TYR A 134 3.10 15.91 7.77
C TYR A 134 4.56 15.92 7.30
N ARG A 135 5.06 17.08 6.84
CA ARG A 135 6.46 17.23 6.41
C ARG A 135 7.47 16.97 7.53
N GLY A 136 7.08 17.16 8.79
CA GLY A 136 7.88 16.85 9.96
C GLY A 136 7.74 15.40 10.45
N SER A 137 6.89 14.59 9.82
CA SER A 137 6.66 13.20 10.22
C SER A 137 7.86 12.30 9.85
N PRO A 138 8.16 11.27 10.67
CA PRO A 138 9.26 10.36 10.36
C PRO A 138 8.94 9.54 9.10
N ALA A 139 9.98 9.21 8.32
CA ALA A 139 9.84 8.36 7.14
C ALA A 139 9.60 6.88 7.49
N LYS A 140 9.99 6.47 8.70
CA LYS A 140 9.78 5.12 9.25
C LYS A 140 9.59 5.19 10.76
N THR A 141 8.99 4.17 11.33
CA THR A 141 8.73 4.04 12.77
C THR A 141 9.21 2.68 13.27
N ALA A 142 9.26 2.50 14.60
CA ALA A 142 9.56 1.19 15.19
C ALA A 142 8.55 0.12 14.72
N LEU A 143 7.28 0.48 14.59
CA LEU A 143 6.23 -0.41 14.07
C LEU A 143 6.50 -0.80 12.61
N SER A 144 6.80 0.16 11.75
CA SER A 144 7.07 -0.12 10.33
C SER A 144 8.35 -0.94 10.15
N GLU A 145 9.37 -0.72 10.96
CA GLU A 145 10.59 -1.54 10.96
C GLU A 145 10.31 -2.98 11.38
N LYS A 146 9.49 -3.17 12.42
CA LYS A 146 9.10 -4.49 12.90
C LYS A 146 8.30 -5.26 11.84
N LEU A 147 7.30 -4.63 11.25
CA LEU A 147 6.49 -5.24 10.19
C LEU A 147 7.33 -5.50 8.94
N SER A 148 8.19 -4.57 8.54
CA SER A 148 9.10 -4.74 7.40
C SER A 148 9.98 -5.98 7.57
N LYS A 149 10.60 -6.17 8.73
CA LYS A 149 11.40 -7.36 9.02
C LYS A 149 10.58 -8.65 8.92
N ASN A 150 9.38 -8.64 9.45
CA ASN A 150 8.49 -9.81 9.40
C ASN A 150 8.07 -10.14 7.97
N LEU A 151 7.67 -9.13 7.18
CA LEU A 151 7.31 -9.30 5.78
C LEU A 151 8.48 -9.85 4.95
N LYS A 152 9.67 -9.28 5.10
CA LYS A 152 10.88 -9.75 4.40
C LYS A 152 11.20 -11.21 4.72
N LYS A 153 11.11 -11.59 5.99
CA LYS A 153 11.31 -12.98 6.43
C LYS A 153 10.31 -13.94 5.79
N ARG A 154 9.10 -13.45 5.48
CA ARG A 154 8.03 -14.23 4.82
C ARG A 154 8.13 -14.25 3.30
N GLY A 155 9.14 -13.59 2.72
CA GLY A 155 9.39 -13.59 1.28
C GLY A 155 8.82 -12.42 0.51
N PHE A 156 8.24 -11.42 1.18
CA PHE A 156 7.81 -10.18 0.52
C PHE A 156 9.00 -9.37 0.03
N LYS A 157 8.83 -8.70 -1.12
CA LYS A 157 9.84 -7.89 -1.80
C LYS A 157 9.42 -6.42 -1.87
N PHE A 158 10.39 -5.52 -1.86
CA PHE A 158 10.18 -4.07 -1.84
C PHE A 158 9.34 -3.61 -0.64
N THR A 159 9.45 -4.31 0.47
CA THR A 159 8.74 -4.00 1.73
C THR A 159 9.71 -3.46 2.78
N GLY A 160 10.49 -2.46 2.40
CA GLY A 160 11.33 -1.71 3.34
C GLY A 160 10.50 -0.89 4.33
N PRO A 161 11.09 -0.41 5.44
CA PRO A 161 10.33 0.24 6.50
C PRO A 161 9.64 1.55 6.08
N VAL A 162 10.16 2.24 5.07
CA VAL A 162 9.54 3.47 4.53
C VAL A 162 8.27 3.12 3.74
N ALA A 163 8.34 2.15 2.83
CA ALA A 163 7.18 1.66 2.08
C ALA A 163 6.12 1.06 3.03
N VAL A 164 6.55 0.32 4.04
CA VAL A 164 5.66 -0.28 5.04
C VAL A 164 4.95 0.78 5.88
N LEU A 165 5.62 1.86 6.27
CA LEU A 165 4.95 2.96 6.96
C LEU A 165 3.86 3.58 6.08
N SER A 166 4.15 3.85 4.81
CA SER A 166 3.16 4.36 3.86
C SER A 166 1.97 3.41 3.72
N PHE A 167 2.22 2.11 3.70
CA PHE A 167 1.17 1.09 3.68
C PHE A 167 0.31 1.10 4.97
N LEU A 168 0.94 1.19 6.14
CA LEU A 168 0.22 1.29 7.42
C LEU A 168 -0.69 2.51 7.48
N GLN A 169 -0.22 3.65 6.96
CA GLN A 169 -0.99 4.88 6.85
C GLN A 169 -2.17 4.70 5.88
N ALA A 170 -1.93 4.17 4.70
CA ALA A 170 -2.95 3.96 3.68
C ALA A 170 -4.06 3.02 4.15
N ALA A 171 -3.69 1.94 4.84
CA ALA A 171 -4.62 0.93 5.35
C ALA A 171 -5.29 1.31 6.69
N GLY A 172 -4.96 2.47 7.25
CA GLY A 172 -5.58 2.98 8.47
C GLY A 172 -5.15 2.30 9.76
N LEU A 173 -4.06 1.54 9.76
CA LEU A 173 -3.47 1.02 11.00
C LEU A 173 -2.88 2.14 11.85
N VAL A 174 -2.34 3.16 11.18
CA VAL A 174 -1.97 4.43 11.81
C VAL A 174 -2.73 5.56 11.13
N ASP A 175 -3.23 6.50 11.92
CA ASP A 175 -3.85 7.72 11.43
C ASP A 175 -2.86 8.86 11.58
N ASP A 176 -2.21 9.22 10.46
CA ASP A 176 -1.25 10.29 10.36
C ASP A 176 -1.81 11.52 9.61
N HIS A 177 -3.12 11.68 9.60
CA HIS A 177 -3.72 12.95 9.15
C HIS A 177 -3.19 14.11 9.98
N GLU A 178 -2.97 15.25 9.33
CA GLU A 178 -2.60 16.47 10.04
C GLU A 178 -3.70 16.85 11.03
N ASN A 179 -3.31 17.46 12.15
CA ASN A 179 -4.21 17.71 13.29
C ASN A 179 -5.45 18.53 12.94
N ASP A 180 -5.34 19.36 11.94
CA ASP A 180 -6.44 20.21 11.47
C ASP A 180 -7.12 19.68 10.18
N CYS A 181 -6.78 18.50 9.75
CA CYS A 181 -7.46 17.80 8.66
C CYS A 181 -8.81 17.28 9.13
N GLU A 182 -9.87 17.51 8.34
CA GLU A 182 -11.25 17.11 8.68
C GLU A 182 -11.44 15.58 8.74
N TRP A 183 -10.52 14.80 8.17
CA TRP A 183 -10.58 13.34 8.18
C TRP A 183 -9.85 12.69 9.36
N LYS A 184 -9.17 13.48 10.21
CA LYS A 184 -8.46 12.93 11.35
C LYS A 184 -9.42 12.33 12.37
N GLY A 185 -9.15 11.07 12.75
CA GLY A 185 -9.92 10.36 13.78
C GLY A 185 -11.30 9.88 13.35
N ASN A 186 -11.58 9.84 12.05
CA ASN A 186 -12.84 9.37 11.50
C ASN A 186 -12.79 7.89 11.13
#